data_62cd92b7fb1be094525e4ce4f42f80fc
#
_entry.id   62cd92b7fb1be094525e4ce4f42f80fc
#
_cell.length_a   1.000
_cell.length_b   1.000
_cell.length_c   1.000
_cell.angle_alpha   90.00
_cell.angle_beta   90.00
_cell.angle_gamma   90.00
#
_symmetry.space_group_name_H-M   'P 1'
#
loop_
_entity.id
_entity.type
_entity.pdbx_description
1 polymer ?
#
loop_
_entity_poly.entity_id
_entity_poly.type
_entity_poly.pdbx_seq_one_letter_code
_entity_poly.pdbx_strand_id
1 'polypeptide(L)'
;MKQLLVTGPSQASLCEVPCPTCGVEEALVEARLTAISPGTELRVFRAIAVDDEGQFLHETVPFQLPAPNGYSMVGTVRETGEAVTTVHPGTRVFAT
;
A
#
# COMPACT_ATOMS: atom_id res chain seq x y z
N MET A 1 -8.40 -8.09 -8.19
CA MET A 1 -8.79 -6.92 -7.38
C MET A 1 -8.33 -5.64 -8.03
N LYS A 2 -8.89 -4.53 -7.63
CA LYS A 2 -8.48 -3.22 -8.13
C LYS A 2 -7.41 -2.61 -7.24
N GLN A 3 -6.39 -2.05 -7.85
CA GLN A 3 -5.32 -1.35 -7.16
C GLN A 3 -5.03 -0.01 -7.83
N LEU A 4 -4.88 1.04 -7.02
CA LEU A 4 -4.45 2.33 -7.51
C LEU A 4 -2.95 2.31 -7.71
N LEU A 5 -2.51 2.58 -8.92
CA LEU A 5 -1.09 2.64 -9.26
C LEU A 5 -0.74 4.01 -9.81
N VAL A 6 0.42 4.51 -9.41
CA VAL A 6 1.05 5.66 -10.05
C VAL A 6 1.71 5.13 -11.32
N THR A 7 1.24 5.57 -12.48
CA THR A 7 1.65 5.05 -13.78
C THR A 7 2.65 5.93 -14.49
N GLY A 8 2.82 7.15 -14.02
CA GLY A 8 3.78 8.12 -14.52
C GLY A 8 3.78 9.34 -13.62
N PRO A 9 4.67 10.32 -13.81
CA PRO A 9 4.66 11.55 -13.03
C PRO A 9 3.30 12.23 -13.07
N SER A 10 2.69 12.44 -11.90
CA SER A 10 1.35 13.02 -11.73
C SER A 10 0.25 12.30 -12.52
N GLN A 11 0.41 10.98 -12.68
CA GLN A 11 -0.58 10.11 -13.34
C GLN A 11 -0.86 8.90 -12.47
N ALA A 12 -2.12 8.59 -12.27
CA ALA A 12 -2.54 7.42 -11.53
C ALA A 12 -3.72 6.75 -12.22
N SER A 13 -3.80 5.44 -12.10
CA SER A 13 -4.89 4.65 -12.68
C SER A 13 -5.31 3.54 -11.74
N LEU A 14 -6.59 3.20 -11.79
CA LEU A 14 -7.12 2.05 -11.09
C LEU A 14 -6.95 0.83 -11.99
N CYS A 15 -6.12 -0.12 -11.57
CA CYS A 15 -5.74 -1.27 -12.38
C CYS A 15 -6.26 -2.57 -11.78
N GLU A 16 -6.62 -3.51 -12.63
CA GLU A 16 -6.90 -4.89 -12.19
C GLU A 16 -5.58 -5.60 -11.95
N VAL A 17 -5.42 -6.17 -10.76
CA VAL A 17 -4.25 -6.96 -10.38
C VAL A 17 -4.71 -8.25 -9.71
N PRO A 18 -3.88 -9.31 -9.72
CA PRO A 18 -4.21 -10.54 -9.00
C PRO A 18 -4.37 -10.26 -7.51
N CYS A 19 -5.34 -10.93 -6.88
CA CYS A 19 -5.47 -10.90 -5.43
C CYS A 19 -4.25 -11.60 -4.82
N PRO A 20 -3.58 -11.01 -3.82
CA PRO A 20 -2.42 -11.65 -3.21
C PRO A 20 -2.80 -12.94 -2.50
N THR A 21 -1.85 -13.87 -2.44
CA THR A 21 -2.00 -15.11 -1.66
C THR A 21 -1.54 -14.88 -0.22
N CYS A 22 -2.15 -15.61 0.71
CA CYS A 22 -1.81 -15.53 2.14
C CYS A 22 -0.70 -16.53 2.46
N GLY A 23 0.45 -16.04 2.88
CA GLY A 23 1.56 -16.87 3.33
C GLY A 23 1.33 -17.46 4.72
N VAL A 24 2.21 -18.38 5.15
CA VAL A 24 2.08 -19.10 6.42
C VAL A 24 2.08 -18.15 7.63
N GLU A 25 2.87 -17.10 7.57
CA GLU A 25 3.00 -16.10 8.64
C GLU A 25 2.26 -14.80 8.35
N GLU A 26 1.38 -14.80 7.36
CA GLU A 26 0.69 -13.60 6.88
C GLU A 26 -0.81 -13.65 7.15
N ALA A 27 -1.42 -12.48 7.18
CA ALA A 27 -2.86 -12.32 7.18
C ALA A 27 -3.27 -11.55 5.93
N LEU A 28 -4.30 -12.02 5.27
CA LEU A 28 -4.91 -11.31 4.14
C LEU A 28 -6.01 -10.40 4.70
N VAL A 29 -5.88 -9.11 4.45
CA VAL A 29 -6.79 -8.10 4.97
C VAL A 29 -7.57 -7.46 3.83
N GLU A 30 -8.89 -7.42 3.97
CA GLU A 30 -9.74 -6.65 3.06
C GLU A 30 -9.78 -5.20 3.55
N ALA A 31 -9.24 -4.29 2.76
CA ALA A 31 -9.23 -2.87 3.09
C ALA A 31 -10.66 -2.31 3.08
N ARG A 32 -11.00 -1.55 4.11
CA ARG A 32 -12.27 -0.83 4.23
C ARG A 32 -12.12 0.66 3.96
N LEU A 33 -11.09 1.25 4.58
CA LEU A 33 -10.77 2.67 4.45
C LEU A 33 -9.27 2.81 4.37
N THR A 34 -8.82 3.77 3.59
CA THR A 34 -7.42 4.16 3.56
C THR A 34 -7.30 5.63 3.95
N ALA A 35 -6.21 5.97 4.63
CA ALA A 35 -5.88 7.34 4.95
C ALA A 35 -4.78 7.80 4.00
N ILE A 36 -4.92 9.02 3.50
CA ILE A 36 -3.95 9.62 2.60
C ILE A 36 -2.99 10.47 3.42
N SER A 37 -1.69 10.21 3.25
CA SER A 37 -0.63 11.04 3.81
C SER A 37 -0.12 11.97 2.71
N PRO A 38 -0.60 13.24 2.64
CA PRO A 38 -0.35 14.09 1.49
C PRO A 38 1.13 14.39 1.24
N GLY A 39 1.94 14.49 2.29
CA GLY A 39 3.37 14.75 2.14
C GLY A 39 4.07 13.65 1.34
N THR A 40 4.07 12.43 1.86
CA THR A 40 4.76 11.29 1.23
C THR A 40 4.08 10.85 -0.06
N GLU A 41 2.75 10.72 -0.02
CA GLU A 41 2.02 10.18 -1.17
C GLU A 41 2.03 11.13 -2.38
N LEU A 42 2.06 12.45 -2.16
CA LEU A 42 2.23 13.40 -3.26
C LEU A 42 3.62 13.32 -3.89
N ARG A 43 4.66 13.04 -3.10
CA ARG A 43 6.00 12.84 -3.64
C ARG A 43 6.06 11.61 -4.54
N VAL A 44 5.44 10.52 -4.12
CA VAL A 44 5.32 9.31 -4.96
C VAL A 44 4.51 9.62 -6.22
N PHE A 45 3.37 10.28 -6.08
CA PHE A 45 2.50 10.63 -7.21
C PHE A 45 3.20 11.52 -8.24
N ARG A 46 3.98 12.50 -7.77
CA ARG A 46 4.74 13.41 -8.66
C ARG A 46 6.05 12.80 -9.12
N ALA A 47 6.43 11.63 -8.62
CA ALA A 47 7.72 10.98 -8.88
C ALA A 47 8.92 11.85 -8.48
N ILE A 48 8.82 12.55 -7.35
CA ILE A 48 9.90 13.40 -6.83
C ILE A 48 10.83 12.55 -5.97
N ALA A 49 12.04 12.36 -6.43
CA ALA A 49 13.04 11.51 -5.74
C ALA A 49 13.80 12.24 -4.63
N VAL A 50 13.59 13.53 -4.45
CA VAL A 50 14.24 14.32 -3.42
C VAL A 50 13.21 15.14 -2.65
N ASP A 51 13.50 15.44 -1.38
CA ASP A 51 12.67 16.33 -0.57
C ASP A 51 12.98 17.81 -0.87
N ASP A 52 12.32 18.73 -0.13
CA ASP A 52 12.48 20.16 -0.33
C ASP A 52 13.89 20.65 0.02
N GLU A 53 14.65 19.87 0.80
CA GLU A 53 16.03 20.14 1.19
C GLU A 53 17.04 19.47 0.26
N GLY A 54 16.57 18.76 -0.77
CA GLY A 54 17.41 18.04 -1.72
C GLY A 54 17.88 16.67 -1.24
N GLN A 55 17.31 16.14 -0.14
CA GLN A 55 17.65 14.81 0.35
C GLN A 55 16.95 13.73 -0.47
N PHE A 56 17.67 12.66 -0.76
CA PHE A 56 17.16 11.55 -1.55
C PHE A 56 16.15 10.71 -0.75
N LEU A 57 14.99 10.46 -1.35
CA LEU A 57 13.86 9.78 -0.71
C LEU A 57 13.67 8.35 -1.24
N HIS A 58 14.75 7.60 -1.42
CA HIS A 58 14.72 6.28 -2.03
C HIS A 58 13.84 5.26 -1.30
N GLU A 59 13.56 5.46 -0.01
CA GLU A 59 12.69 4.57 0.77
C GLU A 59 11.21 4.86 0.57
N THR A 60 10.86 6.06 0.11
CA THR A 60 9.47 6.50 -0.02
C THR A 60 9.04 6.74 -1.45
N VAL A 61 9.97 6.93 -2.37
CA VAL A 61 9.69 7.16 -3.78
C VAL A 61 10.19 5.97 -4.60
N PRO A 62 9.31 5.27 -5.31
CA PRO A 62 9.72 4.14 -6.12
C PRO A 62 10.60 4.59 -7.29
N PHE A 63 11.60 3.78 -7.61
CA PHE A 63 12.47 4.01 -8.76
C PHE A 63 11.84 3.63 -10.08
N GLN A 64 10.81 2.79 -10.04
CA GLN A 64 10.14 2.27 -11.23
C GLN A 64 8.64 2.46 -11.12
N LEU A 65 8.05 2.90 -12.20
CA LEU A 65 6.60 2.98 -12.35
C LEU A 65 6.14 1.94 -13.38
N PRO A 66 4.95 1.39 -13.24
CA PRO A 66 3.91 1.72 -12.27
C PRO A 66 4.25 1.22 -10.85
N ALA A 67 3.79 1.93 -9.85
CA ALA A 67 4.04 1.59 -8.45
C ALA A 67 2.78 1.85 -7.59
N PRO A 68 2.55 1.03 -6.55
CA PRO A 68 1.49 1.31 -5.59
C PRO A 68 1.82 2.56 -4.78
N ASN A 69 0.78 3.20 -4.24
CA ASN A 69 0.91 4.37 -3.40
C ASN A 69 -0.06 4.26 -2.23
N GLY A 70 0.36 4.75 -1.07
CA GLY A 70 -0.40 4.65 0.16
C GLY A 70 0.14 3.56 1.09
N TYR A 71 0.00 3.78 2.39
CA TYR A 71 0.56 2.86 3.40
C TYR A 71 -0.28 2.78 4.67
N SER A 72 -1.43 3.41 4.72
CA SER A 72 -2.26 3.43 5.93
C SER A 72 -3.67 2.99 5.62
N MET A 73 -4.15 1.96 6.33
CA MET A 73 -5.50 1.45 6.11
C MET A 73 -6.12 0.86 7.36
N VAL A 74 -7.45 0.80 7.34
CA VAL A 74 -8.24 -0.01 8.27
C VAL A 74 -8.95 -1.08 7.45
N GLY A 75 -8.97 -2.30 7.95
CA GLY A 75 -9.60 -3.40 7.24
C GLY A 75 -10.02 -4.54 8.14
N THR A 76 -10.53 -5.57 7.54
CA THR A 76 -10.98 -6.79 8.21
C THR A 76 -10.14 -7.97 7.71
N VAL A 77 -9.64 -8.76 8.62
CA VAL A 77 -8.89 -9.99 8.29
C VAL A 77 -9.85 -10.96 7.59
N ARG A 78 -9.46 -11.45 6.43
CA ARG A 78 -10.23 -12.42 5.64
C ARG A 78 -9.68 -13.82 5.75
N GLU A 79 -8.36 -13.93 5.85
CA GLU A 79 -7.65 -15.20 5.85
C GLU A 79 -6.37 -15.05 6.67
N THR A 80 -5.97 -16.12 7.34
CA THR A 80 -4.70 -16.15 8.09
C THR A 80 -3.91 -17.38 7.72
N GLY A 81 -2.59 -17.25 7.67
CA GLY A 81 -1.68 -18.38 7.52
C GLY A 81 -1.66 -19.24 8.79
N GLU A 82 -1.16 -20.46 8.65
CA GLU A 82 -1.18 -21.46 9.75
C GLU A 82 -0.43 -21.01 11.01
N ALA A 83 0.63 -20.21 10.84
CA ALA A 83 1.43 -19.75 11.98
C ALA A 83 0.87 -18.49 12.66
N VAL A 84 -0.19 -17.91 12.14
CA VAL A 84 -0.78 -16.67 12.68
C VAL A 84 -1.73 -17.00 13.82
N THR A 85 -1.45 -16.47 15.02
CA THR A 85 -2.23 -16.70 16.22
C THR A 85 -2.79 -15.43 16.86
N THR A 86 -2.31 -14.26 16.44
CA THR A 86 -2.67 -12.96 17.05
C THR A 86 -3.95 -12.34 16.50
N VAL A 87 -4.33 -12.72 15.29
CA VAL A 87 -5.56 -12.25 14.63
C VAL A 87 -6.30 -13.43 14.01
N HIS A 88 -7.58 -13.25 13.76
CA HIS A 88 -8.45 -14.27 13.18
C HIS A 88 -9.29 -13.66 12.06
N PRO A 89 -9.81 -14.47 11.11
CA PRO A 89 -10.78 -13.98 10.14
C PRO A 89 -11.94 -13.26 10.85
N GLY A 90 -12.27 -12.07 10.36
CA GLY A 90 -13.27 -11.19 10.98
C GLY A 90 -12.70 -10.13 11.92
N THR A 91 -11.45 -10.24 12.33
CA THR A 91 -10.80 -9.24 13.19
C THR A 91 -10.59 -7.93 12.42
N ARG A 92 -10.96 -6.81 13.04
CA ARG A 92 -10.69 -5.48 12.50
C ARG A 92 -9.28 -5.07 12.87
N VAL A 93 -8.52 -4.61 11.89
CA VAL A 93 -7.11 -4.22 12.05
C VAL A 93 -6.83 -2.90 11.35
N PHE A 94 -5.75 -2.25 11.77
CA PHE A 94 -5.15 -1.18 10.97
C PHE A 94 -3.72 -1.55 10.62
N ALA A 95 -3.23 -1.03 9.52
CA ALA A 95 -1.87 -1.25 9.06
C ALA A 95 -1.26 0.06 8.56
N THR A 96 0.00 0.21 8.82
CA THR A 96 0.78 1.36 8.34
C THR A 96 2.05 0.87 7.65
#